data_dffc66876576fa9934c978eb242eff96
#
_entry.id   dffc66876576fa9934c978eb242eff96
#
_cell.length_a   1.000
_cell.length_b   1.000
_cell.length_c   1.000
_cell.angle_alpha   90.00
_cell.angle_beta   90.00
_cell.angle_gamma   90.00
#
_symmetry.space_group_name_H-M   'P 1'
#
loop_
_entity.id
_entity.type
_entity.pdbx_description
1 polymer ?
#
loop_
_entity_poly.entity_id
_entity_poly.type
_entity_poly.pdbx_seq_one_letter_code
_entity_poly.pdbx_strand_id
1 'polypeptide(L)'
;IGAGRLFGKQLESENDLSAELERLDPTEILLSEGTKITALESAKFSVVERQKLHFRLEDATRRLNNQFTTSSLRGFGLVDDSWHAVISAAGALLQYASETQQSNLPHINELTVEQNNENIGLDSTTRRNLELTRGIAGDDSHTLFYVLNTTVTPMGARLLRRWLGSPLRDQKTIARRLHATSNLVSHSSSDSISDSLSKIGDVERIIARVALRSARPRDLSQLTSALENTPVLYKQLLTL
;
A
#
# COMPACT_ATOMS: atom_id res chain seq x y z
N ILE A 1 1.78 -4.24 -5.09
CA ILE A 1 1.68 -5.33 -4.10
C ILE A 1 2.53 -5.00 -2.88
N GLY A 2 2.02 -5.14 -1.69
CA GLY A 2 2.80 -4.88 -0.47
C GLY A 2 2.01 -5.18 0.80
N ALA A 3 2.71 -5.59 1.85
CA ALA A 3 2.15 -5.83 3.19
C ALA A 3 0.87 -6.69 3.22
N GLY A 4 0.79 -7.73 2.38
CA GLY A 4 -0.36 -8.63 2.31
C GLY A 4 -1.54 -8.12 1.47
N ARG A 5 -1.39 -7.00 0.79
CA ARG A 5 -2.45 -6.35 0.01
C ARG A 5 -2.08 -6.20 -1.46
N LEU A 6 -3.06 -6.40 -2.30
CA LEU A 6 -3.01 -6.10 -3.73
C LEU A 6 -3.90 -4.87 -3.98
N PHE A 7 -3.32 -3.82 -4.56
CA PHE A 7 -4.05 -2.60 -4.90
C PHE A 7 -4.24 -2.53 -6.40
N GLY A 8 -5.45 -2.20 -6.82
CA GLY A 8 -5.82 -1.94 -8.19
C GLY A 8 -6.36 -0.52 -8.37
N LYS A 9 -5.95 0.16 -9.42
CA LYS A 9 -6.46 1.47 -9.81
C LYS A 9 -6.52 1.57 -11.32
N GLN A 10 -7.60 2.10 -11.84
CA GLN A 10 -7.72 2.44 -13.24
C GLN A 10 -7.24 3.87 -13.46
N LEU A 11 -6.39 4.06 -14.47
CA LEU A 11 -5.87 5.36 -14.87
C LEU A 11 -6.46 5.75 -16.21
N GLU A 12 -6.75 7.04 -16.40
CA GLU A 12 -7.39 7.55 -17.61
C GLU A 12 -6.38 8.14 -18.60
N SER A 13 -5.18 8.48 -18.13
CA SER A 13 -4.15 9.12 -18.95
C SER A 13 -2.72 8.73 -18.52
N GLU A 14 -1.74 8.97 -19.41
CA GLU A 14 -0.32 8.84 -19.08
C GLU A 14 0.14 9.84 -18.01
N ASN A 15 -0.50 11.00 -17.91
CA ASN A 15 -0.21 11.96 -16.84
C ASN A 15 -0.61 11.41 -15.48
N ASP A 16 -1.74 10.71 -15.38
CA ASP A 16 -2.15 10.03 -14.17
C ASP A 16 -1.18 8.91 -13.80
N LEU A 17 -0.66 8.19 -14.79
CA LEU A 17 0.37 7.19 -14.57
C LEU A 17 1.64 7.79 -13.98
N SER A 18 2.13 8.90 -14.53
CA SER A 18 3.31 9.60 -14.02
C SER A 18 3.12 10.02 -12.56
N ALA A 19 1.94 10.56 -12.22
CA ALA A 19 1.60 10.95 -10.85
C ALA A 19 1.54 9.73 -9.89
N GLU A 20 0.99 8.61 -10.36
CA GLU A 20 0.93 7.38 -9.58
C GLU A 20 2.30 6.72 -9.39
N LEU A 21 3.16 6.75 -10.39
CA LEU A 21 4.53 6.24 -10.27
C LEU A 21 5.35 7.06 -9.27
N GLU A 22 5.22 8.37 -9.27
CA GLU A 22 5.85 9.22 -8.25
C GLU A 22 5.29 8.94 -6.84
N ARG A 23 3.97 8.72 -6.73
CA ARG A 23 3.32 8.42 -5.45
C ARG A 23 3.77 7.07 -4.88
N LEU A 24 3.81 6.06 -5.72
CA LEU A 24 4.09 4.67 -5.32
C LEU A 24 5.57 4.41 -5.13
N ASP A 25 6.41 5.13 -5.90
CA ASP A 25 7.87 4.91 -5.95
C ASP A 25 8.22 3.42 -6.05
N PRO A 26 7.73 2.72 -7.09
CA PRO A 26 7.88 1.28 -7.16
C PRO A 26 9.33 0.91 -7.44
N THR A 27 9.80 -0.18 -6.86
CA THR A 27 11.13 -0.74 -7.16
C THR A 27 11.15 -1.38 -8.55
N GLU A 28 10.02 -1.98 -8.96
CA GLU A 28 9.90 -2.74 -10.18
C GLU A 28 8.53 -2.55 -10.82
N ILE A 29 8.49 -2.47 -12.14
CA ILE A 29 7.27 -2.32 -12.94
C ILE A 29 7.16 -3.48 -13.91
N LEU A 30 6.01 -4.14 -13.92
CA LEU A 30 5.71 -5.24 -14.82
C LEU A 30 4.89 -4.76 -16.01
N LEU A 31 5.37 -4.99 -17.22
CA LEU A 31 4.68 -4.62 -18.46
C LEU A 31 4.39 -5.84 -19.33
N SER A 32 3.35 -5.71 -20.14
CA SER A 32 3.08 -6.64 -21.24
C SER A 32 4.05 -6.37 -22.38
N GLU A 33 4.62 -7.42 -22.95
CA GLU A 33 5.54 -7.36 -24.07
C GLU A 33 5.02 -6.49 -25.23
N GLY A 34 5.87 -5.57 -25.68
CA GLY A 34 5.56 -4.64 -26.75
C GLY A 34 4.70 -3.45 -26.34
N THR A 35 4.40 -3.27 -25.03
CA THR A 35 3.73 -2.06 -24.52
C THR A 35 4.77 -0.95 -24.42
N LYS A 36 4.52 0.17 -25.11
CA LYS A 36 5.35 1.37 -25.02
C LYS A 36 4.61 2.42 -24.20
N ILE A 37 5.25 2.93 -23.16
CA ILE A 37 4.72 3.97 -22.27
C ILE A 37 5.79 5.05 -22.15
N THR A 38 5.51 6.23 -22.68
CA THR A 38 6.45 7.36 -22.71
C THR A 38 6.89 7.77 -21.30
N ALA A 39 6.00 7.71 -20.34
CA ALA A 39 6.30 8.02 -18.94
C ALA A 39 7.38 7.12 -18.31
N LEU A 40 7.65 5.95 -18.90
CA LEU A 40 8.64 4.99 -18.38
C LEU A 40 10.02 5.10 -19.06
N GLU A 41 10.12 5.79 -20.20
CA GLU A 41 11.39 5.91 -20.94
C GLU A 41 12.46 6.68 -20.15
N SER A 42 12.05 7.62 -19.29
CA SER A 42 12.91 8.41 -18.41
C SER A 42 12.94 7.91 -16.95
N ALA A 43 12.33 6.78 -16.67
CA ALA A 43 12.09 6.35 -15.31
C ALA A 43 13.31 5.65 -14.69
N LYS A 44 13.49 5.88 -13.39
CA LYS A 44 14.52 5.23 -12.55
C LYS A 44 14.13 3.82 -12.08
N PHE A 45 13.03 3.27 -12.63
CA PHE A 45 12.46 1.99 -12.18
C PHE A 45 13.01 0.83 -13.01
N SER A 46 13.13 -0.34 -12.39
CA SER A 46 13.37 -1.59 -13.12
C SER A 46 12.08 -1.99 -13.85
N VAL A 47 12.15 -2.14 -15.16
CA VAL A 47 11.01 -2.57 -15.99
C VAL A 47 11.23 -4.02 -16.39
N VAL A 48 10.25 -4.87 -16.10
CA VAL A 48 10.23 -6.29 -16.49
C VAL A 48 9.11 -6.51 -17.50
N GLU A 49 9.47 -6.96 -18.69
CA GLU A 49 8.49 -7.33 -19.71
C GLU A 49 8.09 -8.80 -19.56
N ARG A 50 6.80 -9.07 -19.71
CA ARG A 50 6.23 -10.41 -19.71
C ARG A 50 5.35 -10.61 -20.95
N GLN A 51 5.30 -11.84 -21.43
CA GLN A 51 4.51 -12.22 -22.59
C GLN A 51 3.03 -11.85 -22.39
N LYS A 52 2.35 -11.44 -23.46
CA LYS A 52 0.94 -11.04 -23.46
C LYS A 52 0.00 -12.08 -22.86
N LEU A 53 0.36 -13.36 -22.96
CA LEU A 53 -0.43 -14.47 -22.41
C LEU A 53 -0.61 -14.38 -20.89
N HIS A 54 0.34 -13.78 -20.15
CA HIS A 54 0.23 -13.61 -18.69
C HIS A 54 -0.84 -12.60 -18.28
N PHE A 55 -1.22 -11.71 -19.20
CA PHE A 55 -2.24 -10.66 -19.02
C PHE A 55 -3.62 -11.06 -19.56
N ARG A 56 -3.85 -12.32 -19.93
CA ARG A 56 -5.17 -12.77 -20.38
C ARG A 56 -6.17 -12.68 -19.25
N LEU A 57 -7.32 -12.02 -19.54
CA LEU A 57 -8.38 -11.76 -18.57
C LEU A 57 -8.89 -13.02 -17.87
N GLU A 58 -9.17 -14.08 -18.65
CA GLU A 58 -9.68 -15.34 -18.12
C GLU A 58 -8.71 -16.00 -17.12
N ASP A 59 -7.43 -16.05 -17.46
CA ASP A 59 -6.39 -16.61 -16.61
C ASP A 59 -6.16 -15.76 -15.38
N ALA A 60 -6.16 -14.45 -15.53
CA ALA A 60 -6.05 -13.47 -14.44
C ALA A 60 -7.22 -13.61 -13.46
N THR A 61 -8.45 -13.67 -13.98
CA THR A 61 -9.67 -13.86 -13.16
C THR A 61 -9.61 -15.17 -12.39
N ARG A 62 -9.21 -16.27 -13.03
CA ARG A 62 -9.06 -17.57 -12.36
C ARG A 62 -8.02 -17.52 -11.25
N ARG A 63 -6.85 -16.87 -11.47
CA ARG A 63 -5.80 -16.73 -10.46
C ARG A 63 -6.27 -15.93 -9.26
N LEU A 64 -6.92 -14.79 -9.50
CA LEU A 64 -7.43 -13.94 -8.43
C LEU A 64 -8.55 -14.64 -7.64
N ASN A 65 -9.47 -15.33 -8.31
CA ASN A 65 -10.50 -16.12 -7.62
C ASN A 65 -9.89 -17.20 -6.73
N ASN A 66 -8.87 -17.90 -7.21
CA ASN A 66 -8.16 -18.91 -6.42
C ASN A 66 -7.40 -18.28 -5.24
N GLN A 67 -6.71 -17.16 -5.45
CA GLN A 67 -5.96 -16.47 -4.41
C GLN A 67 -6.85 -16.00 -3.26
N PHE A 68 -8.00 -15.42 -3.59
CA PHE A 68 -8.94 -14.87 -2.60
C PHE A 68 -10.06 -15.84 -2.21
N THR A 69 -9.98 -17.07 -2.68
CA THR A 69 -10.96 -18.14 -2.38
C THR A 69 -12.40 -17.67 -2.63
N THR A 70 -12.63 -17.08 -3.79
CA THR A 70 -13.92 -16.53 -4.21
C THR A 70 -14.35 -17.07 -5.57
N SER A 71 -15.66 -17.09 -5.82
CA SER A 71 -16.23 -17.45 -7.13
C SER A 71 -16.37 -16.23 -8.05
N SER A 72 -16.28 -15.01 -7.52
CA SER A 72 -16.48 -13.79 -8.30
C SER A 72 -15.73 -12.62 -7.69
N LEU A 73 -15.13 -11.79 -8.55
CA LEU A 73 -14.43 -10.56 -8.16
C LEU A 73 -15.38 -9.38 -7.89
N ARG A 74 -16.69 -9.55 -8.07
CA ARG A 74 -17.68 -8.49 -7.81
C ARG A 74 -17.68 -8.00 -6.36
N GLY A 75 -17.39 -8.88 -5.41
CA GLY A 75 -17.27 -8.52 -3.99
C GLY A 75 -16.15 -7.52 -3.69
N PHE A 76 -15.17 -7.39 -4.58
CA PHE A 76 -14.07 -6.43 -4.49
C PHE A 76 -14.35 -5.12 -5.28
N GLY A 77 -15.58 -4.94 -5.81
CA GLY A 77 -15.93 -3.77 -6.61
C GLY A 77 -15.60 -3.87 -8.10
N LEU A 78 -15.08 -5.01 -8.58
CA LEU A 78 -14.77 -5.28 -9.99
C LEU A 78 -16.01 -5.85 -10.70
N VAL A 79 -16.97 -4.97 -11.03
CA VAL A 79 -18.33 -5.39 -11.38
C VAL A 79 -18.55 -5.51 -12.89
N ASP A 80 -17.88 -4.66 -13.68
CA ASP A 80 -18.12 -4.50 -15.12
C ASP A 80 -16.84 -4.56 -15.95
N ASP A 81 -16.97 -4.46 -17.26
CA ASP A 81 -15.88 -4.58 -18.23
C ASP A 81 -14.82 -3.47 -18.11
N SER A 82 -15.15 -2.35 -17.47
CA SER A 82 -14.19 -1.26 -17.26
C SER A 82 -12.98 -1.70 -16.41
N TRP A 83 -13.16 -2.73 -15.59
CA TRP A 83 -12.12 -3.28 -14.72
C TRP A 83 -11.23 -4.36 -15.35
N HIS A 84 -11.46 -4.73 -16.60
CA HIS A 84 -10.71 -5.80 -17.28
C HIS A 84 -9.19 -5.54 -17.27
N ALA A 85 -8.76 -4.30 -17.47
CA ALA A 85 -7.34 -3.93 -17.43
C ALA A 85 -6.74 -4.13 -16.03
N VAL A 86 -7.47 -3.74 -14.98
CA VAL A 86 -7.05 -3.92 -13.59
C VAL A 86 -6.96 -5.40 -13.22
N ILE A 87 -7.95 -6.20 -13.61
CA ILE A 87 -7.96 -7.65 -13.39
C ILE A 87 -6.76 -8.31 -14.07
N SER A 88 -6.54 -7.98 -15.34
CA SER A 88 -5.42 -8.53 -16.14
C SER A 88 -4.07 -8.19 -15.53
N ALA A 89 -3.86 -6.93 -15.16
CA ALA A 89 -2.62 -6.47 -14.51
C ALA A 89 -2.42 -7.12 -13.13
N ALA A 90 -3.47 -7.18 -12.31
CA ALA A 90 -3.41 -7.80 -10.99
C ALA A 90 -3.08 -9.30 -11.06
N GLY A 91 -3.71 -10.03 -11.99
CA GLY A 91 -3.43 -11.44 -12.20
C GLY A 91 -2.02 -11.73 -12.71
N ALA A 92 -1.51 -10.89 -13.63
CA ALA A 92 -0.13 -10.98 -14.10
C ALA A 92 0.88 -10.68 -12.98
N LEU A 93 0.62 -9.64 -12.18
CA LEU A 93 1.47 -9.27 -11.04
C LEU A 93 1.49 -10.38 -9.97
N LEU A 94 0.34 -10.97 -9.67
CA LEU A 94 0.24 -12.07 -8.70
C LEU A 94 1.03 -13.30 -9.18
N GLN A 95 0.93 -13.63 -10.48
CA GLN A 95 1.70 -14.72 -11.06
C GLN A 95 3.21 -14.44 -10.97
N TYR A 96 3.64 -13.25 -11.39
CA TYR A 96 5.04 -12.86 -11.34
C TYR A 96 5.61 -12.93 -9.92
N ALA A 97 4.87 -12.39 -8.95
CA ALA A 97 5.28 -12.44 -7.55
C ALA A 97 5.35 -13.88 -7.03
N SER A 98 4.41 -14.76 -7.40
CA SER A 98 4.43 -16.17 -7.02
C SER A 98 5.63 -16.92 -7.61
N GLU A 99 5.96 -16.68 -8.88
CA GLU A 99 7.13 -17.26 -9.55
C GLU A 99 8.43 -16.78 -8.90
N THR A 100 8.56 -15.47 -8.64
CA THR A 100 9.75 -14.88 -8.06
C THR A 100 9.98 -15.34 -6.62
N GLN A 101 8.91 -15.44 -5.83
CA GLN A 101 8.97 -15.89 -4.43
C GLN A 101 8.94 -17.42 -4.29
N GLN A 102 8.70 -18.16 -5.37
CA GLN A 102 8.51 -19.61 -5.37
C GLN A 102 7.48 -20.07 -4.30
N SER A 103 6.41 -19.31 -4.14
CA SER A 103 5.40 -19.48 -3.10
C SER A 103 4.02 -19.04 -3.59
N ASN A 104 2.98 -19.64 -3.06
CA ASN A 104 1.57 -19.29 -3.34
C ASN A 104 1.11 -17.97 -2.71
N LEU A 105 2.01 -17.20 -2.13
CA LEU A 105 1.76 -15.88 -1.52
C LEU A 105 0.57 -15.85 -0.53
N PRO A 106 0.50 -16.76 0.46
CA PRO A 106 -0.68 -16.88 1.33
C PRO A 106 -0.94 -15.64 2.20
N HIS A 107 0.05 -14.76 2.31
CA HIS A 107 -0.09 -13.48 3.01
C HIS A 107 -0.85 -12.43 2.22
N ILE A 108 -1.04 -12.60 0.90
CA ILE A 108 -1.83 -11.69 0.08
C ILE A 108 -3.27 -12.14 0.12
N ASN A 109 -4.03 -11.53 1.01
CA ASN A 109 -5.42 -11.90 1.32
C ASN A 109 -6.42 -10.77 1.10
N GLU A 110 -5.97 -9.60 0.68
CA GLU A 110 -6.81 -8.44 0.44
C GLU A 110 -6.56 -7.86 -0.96
N LEU A 111 -7.64 -7.60 -1.69
CA LEU A 111 -7.66 -6.83 -2.93
C LEU A 111 -8.47 -5.57 -2.68
N THR A 112 -7.81 -4.43 -2.78
CA THR A 112 -8.44 -3.12 -2.66
C THR A 112 -8.41 -2.42 -4.02
N VAL A 113 -9.57 -1.94 -4.47
CA VAL A 113 -9.69 -1.18 -5.72
C VAL A 113 -9.90 0.29 -5.36
N GLU A 114 -8.95 1.12 -5.76
CA GLU A 114 -9.04 2.58 -5.55
C GLU A 114 -9.91 3.19 -6.67
N GLN A 115 -10.97 3.91 -6.27
CA GLN A 115 -11.77 4.69 -7.21
C GLN A 115 -11.21 6.11 -7.34
N ASN A 116 -11.22 6.66 -8.56
CA ASN A 116 -10.66 7.98 -8.84
C ASN A 116 -11.30 9.13 -8.02
N ASN A 117 -12.50 8.93 -7.48
CA ASN A 117 -13.23 9.96 -6.74
C ASN A 117 -12.99 9.96 -5.21
N GLU A 118 -12.28 9.00 -4.66
CA GLU A 118 -12.07 8.90 -3.20
C GLU A 118 -11.00 9.85 -2.68
N ASN A 119 -10.03 10.18 -3.53
CA ASN A 119 -8.90 11.02 -3.18
C ASN A 119 -8.87 12.31 -3.99
N ILE A 120 -8.19 13.33 -3.44
CA ILE A 120 -7.84 14.54 -4.18
C ILE A 120 -6.73 14.19 -5.16
N GLY A 121 -6.99 14.39 -6.45
CA GLY A 121 -5.98 14.20 -7.49
C GLY A 121 -4.86 15.23 -7.31
N LEU A 122 -3.64 14.76 -7.15
CA LEU A 122 -2.43 15.57 -7.16
C LEU A 122 -1.60 15.13 -8.35
N ASP A 123 -1.39 16.02 -9.31
CA ASP A 123 -0.50 15.73 -10.44
C ASP A 123 0.98 15.67 -9.99
N SER A 124 1.85 15.19 -10.86
CA SER A 124 3.28 15.05 -10.58
C SER A 124 3.94 16.37 -10.23
N THR A 125 3.59 17.44 -10.94
CA THR A 125 4.12 18.78 -10.72
C THR A 125 3.73 19.32 -9.35
N THR A 126 2.46 19.19 -8.99
CA THR A 126 1.94 19.59 -7.67
C THR A 126 2.62 18.80 -6.54
N ARG A 127 2.75 17.48 -6.67
CA ARG A 127 3.43 16.64 -5.66
C ARG A 127 4.87 17.07 -5.46
N ARG A 128 5.58 17.32 -6.55
CA ARG A 128 6.98 17.74 -6.53
C ARG A 128 7.12 19.12 -5.90
N ASN A 129 6.28 20.09 -6.29
CA ASN A 129 6.36 21.46 -5.77
C ASN A 129 5.97 21.57 -4.30
N LEU A 130 5.08 20.70 -3.81
CA LEU A 130 4.71 20.62 -2.40
C LEU A 130 5.71 19.84 -1.54
N GLU A 131 6.72 19.22 -2.15
CA GLU A 131 7.73 18.39 -1.46
C GLU A 131 7.11 17.46 -0.39
N LEU A 132 6.04 16.74 -0.77
CA LEU A 132 5.28 15.94 0.19
C LEU A 132 6.12 14.82 0.80
N THR A 133 6.84 14.07 -0.03
CA THR A 133 7.60 12.88 0.38
C THR A 133 8.97 12.78 -0.23
N ARG A 134 9.31 13.65 -1.18
CA ARG A 134 10.61 13.78 -1.82
C ARG A 134 10.98 15.25 -1.99
N GLY A 135 12.20 15.59 -1.64
CA GLY A 135 12.75 16.94 -1.82
C GLY A 135 13.20 17.19 -3.25
N ILE A 136 12.99 18.40 -3.76
CA ILE A 136 13.40 18.84 -5.11
C ILE A 136 14.93 18.75 -5.26
N ALA A 137 15.66 19.06 -4.19
CA ALA A 137 17.12 19.03 -4.18
C ALA A 137 17.72 17.61 -4.01
N GLY A 138 16.88 16.57 -3.90
CA GLY A 138 17.30 15.18 -3.66
C GLY A 138 17.57 14.86 -2.19
N ASP A 139 17.32 15.80 -1.28
CA ASP A 139 17.34 15.60 0.16
C ASP A 139 15.91 15.62 0.71
N ASP A 140 15.49 14.52 1.34
CA ASP A 140 14.13 14.35 1.86
C ASP A 140 13.94 14.97 3.25
N SER A 141 15.00 15.53 3.88
CA SER A 141 14.96 16.09 5.24
C SER A 141 14.07 17.33 5.39
N HIS A 142 13.71 17.97 4.29
CA HIS A 142 12.85 19.16 4.26
C HIS A 142 11.43 18.88 3.78
N THR A 143 11.08 17.61 3.54
CA THR A 143 9.75 17.23 3.07
C THR A 143 8.69 17.33 4.16
N LEU A 144 7.43 17.51 3.76
CA LEU A 144 6.31 17.51 4.70
C LEU A 144 6.25 16.19 5.49
N PHE A 145 6.52 15.06 4.82
CA PHE A 145 6.59 13.75 5.49
C PHE A 145 7.68 13.74 6.59
N TYR A 146 8.86 14.23 6.31
CA TYR A 146 9.96 14.24 7.28
C TYR A 146 9.59 15.05 8.53
N VAL A 147 9.01 16.24 8.34
CA VAL A 147 8.61 17.14 9.44
C VAL A 147 7.50 16.52 10.31
N LEU A 148 6.54 15.84 9.68
CA LEU A 148 5.39 15.24 10.38
C LEU A 148 5.66 13.83 10.93
N ASN A 149 6.72 13.15 10.46
CA ASN A 149 6.96 11.76 10.82
C ASN A 149 7.58 11.61 12.21
N THR A 150 6.75 11.68 13.22
CA THR A 150 7.07 11.33 14.61
C THR A 150 6.58 9.92 14.97
N THR A 151 6.22 9.11 13.98
CA THR A 151 5.69 7.76 14.20
C THR A 151 6.76 6.83 14.80
N VAL A 152 6.38 6.06 15.80
CA VAL A 152 7.28 5.12 16.49
C VAL A 152 7.29 3.72 15.89
N THR A 153 6.45 3.47 14.87
CA THR A 153 6.40 2.18 14.17
C THR A 153 6.61 2.34 12.66
N PRO A 154 7.30 1.39 11.99
CA PRO A 154 7.42 1.41 10.54
C PRO A 154 6.06 1.34 9.80
N MET A 155 5.07 0.66 10.38
CA MET A 155 3.70 0.60 9.86
C MET A 155 3.04 1.97 9.89
N GLY A 156 3.20 2.72 11.00
CA GLY A 156 2.71 4.09 11.14
C GLY A 156 3.35 5.05 10.12
N ALA A 157 4.65 4.97 9.93
CA ALA A 157 5.37 5.77 8.93
C ALA A 157 4.85 5.49 7.50
N ARG A 158 4.63 4.22 7.15
CA ARG A 158 4.05 3.85 5.85
C ARG A 158 2.61 4.39 5.68
N LEU A 159 1.81 4.34 6.75
CA LEU A 159 0.45 4.86 6.74
C LEU A 159 0.44 6.38 6.56
N LEU A 160 1.29 7.12 7.29
CA LEU A 160 1.43 8.56 7.17
C LEU A 160 1.85 8.96 5.75
N ARG A 161 2.87 8.29 5.19
CA ARG A 161 3.31 8.52 3.80
C ARG A 161 2.16 8.32 2.80
N ARG A 162 1.36 7.26 2.99
CA ARG A 162 0.19 6.99 2.14
C ARG A 162 -0.87 8.08 2.29
N TRP A 163 -1.16 8.56 3.50
CA TRP A 163 -2.15 9.61 3.72
C TRP A 163 -1.73 10.94 3.08
N LEU A 164 -0.47 11.31 3.19
CA LEU A 164 0.06 12.50 2.52
C LEU A 164 0.03 12.35 0.99
N GLY A 165 0.35 11.17 0.49
CA GLY A 165 0.34 10.88 -0.93
C GLY A 165 -1.06 10.75 -1.56
N SER A 166 -2.10 10.50 -0.76
CA SER A 166 -3.49 10.29 -1.22
C SER A 166 -4.48 10.97 -0.27
N PRO A 167 -4.57 12.32 -0.30
CA PRO A 167 -5.49 13.05 0.57
C PRO A 167 -6.94 12.69 0.23
N LEU A 168 -7.75 12.44 1.25
CA LEU A 168 -9.14 12.04 1.10
C LEU A 168 -10.04 13.20 0.69
N ARG A 169 -11.10 12.89 -0.06
CA ARG A 169 -12.24 13.80 -0.31
C ARG A 169 -13.38 13.61 0.68
N ASP A 170 -13.54 12.41 1.22
CA ASP A 170 -14.65 12.10 2.12
C ASP A 170 -14.54 12.85 3.45
N GLN A 171 -15.37 13.87 3.58
CA GLN A 171 -15.40 14.73 4.76
C GLN A 171 -15.78 13.99 6.04
N LYS A 172 -16.59 12.92 5.95
CA LYS A 172 -16.98 12.12 7.12
C LYS A 172 -15.77 11.36 7.68
N THR A 173 -14.96 10.77 6.81
CA THR A 173 -13.73 10.08 7.24
C THR A 173 -12.69 11.07 7.76
N ILE A 174 -12.55 12.25 7.13
CA ILE A 174 -11.68 13.32 7.62
C ILE A 174 -12.12 13.76 9.01
N ALA A 175 -13.42 14.06 9.22
CA ALA A 175 -13.95 14.47 10.51
C ALA A 175 -13.71 13.41 11.61
N ARG A 176 -13.90 12.11 11.29
CA ARG A 176 -13.60 11.01 12.23
C ARG A 176 -12.13 10.97 12.62
N ARG A 177 -11.21 11.17 11.67
CA ARG A 177 -9.77 11.20 11.95
C ARG A 177 -9.39 12.40 12.82
N LEU A 178 -9.93 13.58 12.50
CA LEU A 178 -9.71 14.80 13.30
C LEU A 178 -10.25 14.65 14.72
N HIS A 179 -11.45 14.07 14.88
CA HIS A 179 -12.03 13.79 16.20
C HIS A 179 -11.15 12.82 17.01
N ALA A 180 -10.66 11.73 16.40
CA ALA A 180 -9.76 10.81 17.07
C ALA A 180 -8.45 11.49 17.50
N THR A 181 -7.87 12.33 16.64
CA THR A 181 -6.68 13.13 16.98
C THR A 181 -6.94 14.10 18.12
N SER A 182 -8.08 14.81 18.11
CA SER A 182 -8.48 15.74 19.17
C SER A 182 -8.62 15.03 20.51
N ASN A 183 -9.23 13.82 20.53
CA ASN A 183 -9.34 13.02 21.75
C ASN A 183 -7.98 12.62 22.31
N LEU A 184 -7.07 12.16 21.45
CA LEU A 184 -5.71 11.80 21.86
C LEU A 184 -4.95 12.97 22.48
N VAL A 185 -5.09 14.17 21.90
CA VAL A 185 -4.44 15.40 22.40
C VAL A 185 -5.05 15.84 23.71
N SER A 186 -6.40 15.84 23.83
CA SER A 186 -7.08 16.33 25.04
C SER A 186 -6.86 15.44 26.28
N HIS A 187 -6.68 14.15 26.12
CA HIS A 187 -6.46 13.21 27.23
C HIS A 187 -4.99 13.06 27.65
N SER A 188 -4.06 13.78 27.01
CA SER A 188 -2.61 13.68 27.30
C SER A 188 -2.07 12.25 27.32
N SER A 189 -2.75 11.35 26.60
CA SER A 189 -2.43 9.91 26.56
C SER A 189 -1.45 9.55 25.46
N SER A 190 -1.01 10.53 24.66
CA SER A 190 -0.14 10.31 23.49
C SER A 190 1.15 9.60 23.84
N ASP A 191 1.79 9.98 24.95
CA ASP A 191 3.09 9.44 25.33
C ASP A 191 2.99 7.98 25.78
N SER A 192 2.00 7.63 26.60
CA SER A 192 1.79 6.25 27.04
C SER A 192 1.39 5.31 25.90
N ILE A 193 0.63 5.81 24.94
CA ILE A 193 0.26 5.07 23.71
C ILE A 193 1.49 4.92 22.81
N SER A 194 2.28 5.96 22.65
CA SER A 194 3.54 5.95 21.90
C SER A 194 4.51 4.92 22.47
N ASP A 195 4.68 4.87 23.80
CA ASP A 195 5.52 3.88 24.49
C ASP A 195 5.01 2.44 24.23
N SER A 196 3.71 2.23 24.28
CA SER A 196 3.11 0.92 23.98
C SER A 196 3.30 0.53 22.51
N LEU A 197 3.12 1.47 21.58
CA LEU A 197 3.34 1.26 20.14
C LEU A 197 4.82 0.99 19.83
N SER A 198 5.76 1.63 20.51
CA SER A 198 7.20 1.43 20.27
C SER A 198 7.66 -0.01 20.51
N LYS A 199 6.94 -0.76 21.35
CA LYS A 199 7.16 -2.18 21.63
C LYS A 199 6.59 -3.11 20.54
N ILE A 200 5.78 -2.56 19.64
CA ILE A 200 5.18 -3.29 18.52
C ILE A 200 6.10 -3.14 17.30
N GLY A 201 6.75 -4.21 16.89
CA GLY A 201 7.61 -4.25 15.71
C GLY A 201 6.84 -4.13 14.39
N ASP A 202 7.53 -4.36 13.28
CA ASP A 202 6.90 -4.35 11.95
C ASP A 202 6.12 -5.67 11.70
N VAL A 203 4.95 -5.79 12.33
CA VAL A 203 4.11 -7.00 12.29
C VAL A 203 3.71 -7.35 10.86
N GLU A 204 3.40 -6.36 10.01
CA GLU A 204 3.03 -6.60 8.60
C GLU A 204 4.15 -7.36 7.85
N ARG A 205 5.39 -6.91 7.99
CA ARG A 205 6.54 -7.56 7.35
C ARG A 205 6.90 -8.91 8.00
N ILE A 206 6.71 -9.03 9.30
CA ILE A 206 6.94 -10.30 10.01
C ILE A 206 5.95 -11.34 9.50
N ILE A 207 4.67 -11.03 9.43
CA ILE A 207 3.63 -11.95 8.94
C ILE A 207 3.93 -12.36 7.49
N ALA A 208 4.34 -11.44 6.64
CA ALA A 208 4.73 -11.78 5.27
C ALA A 208 5.91 -12.77 5.25
N ARG A 209 6.95 -12.56 6.07
CA ARG A 209 8.08 -13.51 6.17
C ARG A 209 7.67 -14.88 6.73
N VAL A 210 6.77 -14.90 7.69
CA VAL A 210 6.23 -16.17 8.23
C VAL A 210 5.49 -16.94 7.13
N ALA A 211 4.63 -16.26 6.39
CA ALA A 211 3.87 -16.87 5.30
C ALA A 211 4.77 -17.39 4.16
N LEU A 212 5.87 -16.68 3.88
CA LEU A 212 6.90 -17.08 2.91
C LEU A 212 7.93 -18.08 3.47
N ARG A 213 7.77 -18.56 4.70
CA ARG A 213 8.70 -19.46 5.40
C ARG A 213 10.15 -18.93 5.46
N SER A 214 10.31 -17.62 5.46
CA SER A 214 11.60 -16.93 5.52
C SER A 214 11.81 -16.17 6.83
N ALA A 215 10.91 -16.34 7.79
CA ALA A 215 10.99 -15.73 9.11
C ALA A 215 12.19 -16.27 9.90
N ARG A 216 12.88 -15.36 10.59
CA ARG A 216 14.00 -15.68 11.50
C ARG A 216 13.50 -15.80 12.94
N PRO A 217 14.19 -16.48 13.84
CA PRO A 217 13.81 -16.57 15.26
C PRO A 217 13.50 -15.23 15.90
N ARG A 218 14.29 -14.18 15.56
CA ARG A 218 14.07 -12.80 16.04
C ARG A 218 12.72 -12.24 15.58
N ASP A 219 12.27 -12.58 14.39
CA ASP A 219 10.95 -12.13 13.88
C ASP A 219 9.82 -12.72 14.73
N LEU A 220 9.94 -14.00 15.13
CA LEU A 220 8.95 -14.66 15.98
C LEU A 220 8.94 -14.04 17.38
N SER A 221 10.11 -13.78 17.97
CA SER A 221 10.21 -13.08 19.26
C SER A 221 9.57 -11.70 19.22
N GLN A 222 9.78 -10.94 18.14
CA GLN A 222 9.16 -9.63 17.95
C GLN A 222 7.63 -9.76 17.78
N LEU A 223 7.15 -10.79 17.08
CA LEU A 223 5.72 -11.04 16.93
C LEU A 223 5.07 -11.40 18.29
N THR A 224 5.71 -12.24 19.08
CA THR A 224 5.26 -12.55 20.44
C THR A 224 5.13 -11.29 21.28
N SER A 225 6.17 -10.46 21.30
CA SER A 225 6.15 -9.19 22.03
C SER A 225 5.05 -8.24 21.56
N ALA A 226 4.81 -8.17 20.25
CA ALA A 226 3.73 -7.37 19.69
C ALA A 226 2.34 -7.87 20.14
N LEU A 227 2.12 -9.18 20.11
CA LEU A 227 0.86 -9.81 20.54
C LEU A 227 0.61 -9.60 22.05
N GLU A 228 1.64 -9.70 22.90
CA GLU A 228 1.54 -9.46 24.34
C GLU A 228 1.23 -7.99 24.66
N ASN A 229 1.73 -7.04 23.87
CA ASN A 229 1.46 -5.62 24.07
C ASN A 229 0.13 -5.13 23.48
N THR A 230 -0.46 -5.85 22.52
CA THR A 230 -1.71 -5.47 21.88
C THR A 230 -2.88 -5.30 22.89
N PRO A 231 -3.12 -6.20 23.87
CA PRO A 231 -4.18 -6.00 24.86
C PRO A 231 -3.97 -4.78 25.77
N VAL A 232 -2.71 -4.43 26.04
CA VAL A 232 -2.36 -3.24 26.84
C VAL A 232 -2.74 -1.99 26.06
N LEU A 233 -2.32 -1.91 24.80
CA LEU A 233 -2.67 -0.80 23.92
C LEU A 233 -4.19 -0.67 23.74
N TYR A 234 -4.89 -1.80 23.55
CA TYR A 234 -6.35 -1.79 23.43
C TYR A 234 -7.05 -1.22 24.65
N LYS A 235 -6.61 -1.58 25.87
CA LYS A 235 -7.15 -1.03 27.11
C LYS A 235 -6.91 0.48 27.23
N GLN A 236 -5.72 0.96 26.84
CA GLN A 236 -5.41 2.40 26.83
C GLN A 236 -6.33 3.17 25.86
N LEU A 237 -6.62 2.59 24.69
CA LEU A 237 -7.51 3.21 23.70
C LEU A 237 -8.98 3.23 24.13
N LEU A 238 -9.43 2.29 24.96
CA LEU A 238 -10.81 2.27 25.49
C LEU A 238 -11.07 3.35 26.56
N THR A 239 -10.03 3.99 27.09
CA THR A 239 -10.13 5.06 28.10
C THR A 239 -10.16 6.46 27.49
N LEU A 240 -10.09 6.57 26.16
CA LEU A 240 -10.20 7.81 25.38
C LEU A 240 -11.64 8.11 24.96
#